data_4c636bcd1813f8c125aafdfc06c043f5
#
_entry.id   4c636bcd1813f8c125aafdfc06c043f5
#
_cell.length_a   1.000
_cell.length_b   1.000
_cell.length_c   1.000
_cell.angle_alpha   90.00
_cell.angle_beta   90.00
_cell.angle_gamma   90.00
#
_symmetry.space_group_name_H-M   'P 1'
#
loop_
_entity.id
_entity.type
_entity.pdbx_description
1 polymer ?
#
loop_
_entity_poly.entity_id
_entity_poly.type
_entity_poly.pdbx_seq_one_letter_code
_entity_poly.pdbx_strand_id
1 'polypeptide(L)'
;MRRYGKLLLVLITYHLSPVTSIAQDDPTFVPTVKVGKALVDGDSIQYMELSKVYVYPEPTFKSKRQQQTYMRLVRNVKKVLPIAKEVRQIIIETAEFTETLPPSERKEHLKRVEAAIVKEYKPKMKKLTFSQGKLLIKLVDRECHSTAYEAMQAFIGPIRSGMWQAFAWMFGASLKKGYDPDGADRLTERVVLMVEAGQI
;
A
#
# COMPACT_ATOMS: atom_id res chain seq x y z
N MET A 1 -7.91 -19.10 70.75
CA MET A 1 -8.43 -18.06 69.83
C MET A 1 -7.39 -17.03 69.30
N ARG A 2 -6.15 -17.01 69.75
CA ARG A 2 -5.13 -16.02 69.30
C ARG A 2 -4.34 -16.39 68.02
N ARG A 3 -4.44 -17.63 67.52
CA ARG A 3 -3.67 -18.08 66.33
C ARG A 3 -4.38 -17.77 64.99
N TYR A 4 -5.67 -17.68 65.00
CA TYR A 4 -6.45 -17.43 63.76
C TYR A 4 -6.53 -15.97 63.36
N GLY A 5 -6.38 -15.03 64.32
CA GLY A 5 -6.38 -13.59 64.04
C GLY A 5 -5.22 -13.13 63.19
N LYS A 6 -4.03 -13.74 63.33
CA LYS A 6 -2.85 -13.42 62.52
C LYS A 6 -2.94 -13.94 61.09
N LEU A 7 -3.59 -15.08 60.90
CA LEU A 7 -3.82 -15.67 59.56
C LEU A 7 -4.86 -14.87 58.78
N LEU A 8 -5.90 -14.38 59.45
CA LEU A 8 -6.91 -13.54 58.85
C LEU A 8 -6.36 -12.17 58.38
N LEU A 9 -5.43 -11.61 59.16
CA LEU A 9 -4.81 -10.32 58.84
C LEU A 9 -3.86 -10.43 57.65
N VAL A 10 -3.18 -11.58 57.46
CA VAL A 10 -2.33 -11.85 56.31
C VAL A 10 -3.18 -12.07 55.03
N LEU A 11 -4.35 -12.71 55.14
CA LEU A 11 -5.27 -12.88 54.03
C LEU A 11 -5.89 -11.58 53.57
N ILE A 12 -6.21 -10.64 54.47
CA ILE A 12 -6.75 -9.33 54.11
C ILE A 12 -5.70 -8.44 53.43
N THR A 13 -4.42 -8.52 53.80
CA THR A 13 -3.35 -7.76 53.18
C THR A 13 -3.03 -8.24 51.73
N TYR A 14 -3.31 -9.51 51.44
CA TYR A 14 -3.12 -10.02 50.05
C TYR A 14 -4.21 -9.55 49.08
N HIS A 15 -5.37 -9.18 49.58
CA HIS A 15 -6.50 -8.67 48.71
C HIS A 15 -6.50 -7.16 48.53
N LEU A 16 -5.64 -6.42 49.22
CA LEU A 16 -5.51 -4.96 49.10
C LEU A 16 -4.26 -4.53 48.33
N SER A 17 -3.70 -5.41 47.53
CA SER A 17 -2.72 -4.96 46.52
C SER A 17 -3.47 -4.06 45.53
N PRO A 18 -3.17 -2.75 45.44
CA PRO A 18 -3.71 -1.95 44.37
C PRO A 18 -3.22 -2.57 43.08
N VAL A 19 -4.16 -3.10 42.30
CA VAL A 19 -3.90 -3.38 40.90
C VAL A 19 -3.69 -2.03 40.27
N THR A 20 -2.46 -1.49 40.35
CA THR A 20 -2.05 -0.45 39.45
C THR A 20 -2.09 -1.06 38.07
N SER A 21 -3.21 -0.85 37.38
CA SER A 21 -3.23 -0.95 35.94
C SER A 21 -2.18 0.06 35.43
N ILE A 22 -0.97 -0.41 35.26
CA ILE A 22 -0.03 0.27 34.40
C ILE A 22 -0.70 0.13 33.03
N ALA A 23 -1.39 1.17 32.59
CA ALA A 23 -1.63 1.35 31.19
C ALA A 23 -0.24 1.32 30.56
N GLN A 24 0.15 0.16 30.03
CA GLN A 24 1.31 0.08 29.18
C GLN A 24 0.95 0.96 27.96
N ASP A 25 1.40 2.22 28.02
CA ASP A 25 1.60 2.95 26.80
C ASP A 25 2.53 2.08 25.95
N ASP A 26 1.95 1.44 24.92
CA ASP A 26 2.73 0.67 23.97
C ASP A 26 3.72 1.66 23.33
N PRO A 27 5.02 1.60 23.66
CA PRO A 27 5.99 2.57 23.15
C PRO A 27 6.17 2.46 21.63
N THR A 28 5.50 1.50 20.98
CA THR A 28 5.52 1.29 19.54
C THR A 28 4.42 2.06 18.82
N PHE A 29 3.38 2.54 19.50
CA PHE A 29 2.37 3.41 18.90
C PHE A 29 2.81 4.87 18.95
N VAL A 30 3.74 5.24 18.11
CA VAL A 30 3.98 6.63 17.77
C VAL A 30 2.98 7.01 16.68
N PRO A 31 1.96 7.83 16.99
CA PRO A 31 1.05 8.31 15.95
C PRO A 31 1.87 9.16 14.98
N THR A 32 2.24 8.61 13.83
CA THR A 32 2.98 9.32 12.79
C THR A 32 2.04 10.23 12.00
N VAL A 33 1.44 11.18 12.66
CA VAL A 33 0.73 12.26 11.99
C VAL A 33 1.73 13.37 11.72
N LYS A 34 2.00 13.65 10.45
CA LYS A 34 2.83 14.77 10.05
C LYS A 34 2.09 16.06 10.37
N VAL A 35 2.54 16.76 11.41
CA VAL A 35 2.04 18.06 11.77
C VAL A 35 2.96 19.12 11.18
N GLY A 36 2.43 19.97 10.31
CA GLY A 36 3.13 21.14 9.79
C GLY A 36 2.95 22.35 10.71
N LYS A 37 3.74 23.39 10.47
CA LYS A 37 3.55 24.72 11.08
C LYS A 37 3.17 25.70 9.99
N ALA A 38 2.13 26.49 10.21
CA ALA A 38 1.72 27.59 9.36
C ALA A 38 1.74 28.89 10.14
N LEU A 39 2.13 29.98 9.49
CA LEU A 39 2.07 31.32 10.05
C LEU A 39 0.70 31.92 9.69
N VAL A 40 -0.12 32.21 10.68
CA VAL A 40 -1.42 32.85 10.52
C VAL A 40 -1.47 34.08 11.42
N ASP A 41 -1.68 35.24 10.82
CA ASP A 41 -1.74 36.55 11.53
C ASP A 41 -0.52 36.85 12.43
N GLY A 42 0.67 36.32 12.06
CA GLY A 42 1.91 36.48 12.83
C GLY A 42 2.16 35.42 13.89
N ASP A 43 1.20 34.55 14.14
CA ASP A 43 1.34 33.43 15.07
C ASP A 43 1.64 32.11 14.35
N SER A 44 2.52 31.28 14.94
CA SER A 44 2.84 29.96 14.43
C SER A 44 1.86 28.95 14.99
N ILE A 45 0.91 28.52 14.16
CA ILE A 45 -0.06 27.48 14.50
C ILE A 45 0.34 26.13 13.92
N GLN A 46 -0.05 25.06 14.62
CA GLN A 46 0.09 23.71 14.10
C GLN A 46 -1.08 23.41 13.16
N TYR A 47 -0.78 22.84 11.98
CA TYR A 47 -1.80 22.37 11.07
C TYR A 47 -1.54 20.91 10.67
N MET A 48 -2.60 20.19 10.36
CA MET A 48 -2.56 18.82 9.90
C MET A 48 -3.35 18.69 8.60
N GLU A 49 -2.70 18.14 7.58
CA GLU A 49 -3.39 17.82 6.34
C GLU A 49 -4.20 16.52 6.53
N LEU A 50 -5.51 16.64 6.39
CA LEU A 50 -6.39 15.48 6.48
C LEU A 50 -6.37 14.67 5.18
N SER A 51 -6.53 13.36 5.31
CA SER A 51 -6.67 12.48 4.15
C SER A 51 -7.88 12.88 3.31
N LYS A 52 -7.72 12.82 1.99
CA LYS A 52 -8.83 13.08 1.05
C LYS A 52 -9.95 12.06 1.25
N VAL A 53 -11.17 12.53 1.34
CA VAL A 53 -12.37 11.69 1.40
C VAL A 53 -13.08 11.78 0.05
N TYR A 54 -13.31 10.63 -0.57
CA TYR A 54 -14.00 10.55 -1.84
C TYR A 54 -15.47 10.25 -1.62
N VAL A 55 -16.35 11.18 -1.99
CA VAL A 55 -17.80 11.01 -1.88
C VAL A 55 -18.36 10.49 -3.19
N TYR A 56 -18.86 9.28 -3.17
CA TYR A 56 -19.53 8.65 -4.30
C TYR A 56 -20.96 8.26 -3.92
N PRO A 57 -21.90 8.28 -4.87
CA PRO A 57 -23.21 7.71 -4.63
C PRO A 57 -23.08 6.23 -4.32
N GLU A 58 -23.98 5.71 -3.47
CA GLU A 58 -23.99 4.28 -3.16
C GLU A 58 -24.09 3.43 -4.43
N PRO A 59 -23.30 2.34 -4.53
CA PRO A 59 -23.34 1.51 -5.71
C PRO A 59 -24.67 0.74 -5.78
N THR A 60 -25.46 1.04 -6.81
CA THR A 60 -26.69 0.29 -7.11
C THR A 60 -26.40 -0.87 -8.04
N PHE A 61 -26.92 -2.05 -7.69
CA PHE A 61 -26.67 -3.28 -8.45
C PHE A 61 -27.97 -3.80 -9.06
N LYS A 62 -27.97 -4.02 -10.38
CA LYS A 62 -29.11 -4.63 -11.10
C LYS A 62 -29.29 -6.12 -10.82
N SER A 63 -28.28 -6.80 -10.30
CA SER A 63 -28.32 -8.24 -10.00
C SER A 63 -27.32 -8.61 -8.88
N LYS A 64 -27.60 -9.74 -8.19
CA LYS A 64 -26.67 -10.34 -7.22
C LYS A 64 -25.31 -10.65 -7.84
N ARG A 65 -25.28 -11.04 -9.11
CA ARG A 65 -24.02 -11.31 -9.84
C ARG A 65 -23.16 -10.04 -9.97
N GLN A 66 -23.77 -8.91 -10.27
CA GLN A 66 -23.08 -7.61 -10.36
C GLN A 66 -22.52 -7.20 -8.99
N GLN A 67 -23.31 -7.34 -7.93
CA GLN A 67 -22.86 -7.10 -6.56
C GLN A 67 -21.66 -7.98 -6.18
N GLN A 68 -21.73 -9.29 -6.45
CA GLN A 68 -20.63 -10.22 -6.18
C GLN A 68 -19.36 -9.85 -6.98
N THR A 69 -19.51 -9.41 -8.23
CA THR A 69 -18.40 -8.97 -9.05
C THR A 69 -17.73 -7.73 -8.46
N TYR A 70 -18.51 -6.75 -8.00
CA TYR A 70 -18.01 -5.56 -7.30
C TYR A 70 -17.27 -5.92 -6.01
N MET A 71 -17.87 -6.76 -5.16
CA MET A 71 -17.24 -7.20 -3.91
C MET A 71 -15.96 -8.00 -4.14
N ARG A 72 -15.88 -8.75 -5.26
CA ARG A 72 -14.65 -9.42 -5.69
C ARG A 72 -13.58 -8.42 -6.11
N LEU A 73 -13.98 -7.37 -6.84
CA LEU A 73 -13.07 -6.28 -7.23
C LEU A 73 -12.48 -5.61 -5.99
N VAL A 74 -13.31 -5.22 -5.01
CA VAL A 74 -12.85 -4.61 -3.75
C VAL A 74 -11.80 -5.51 -3.06
N ARG A 75 -12.10 -6.80 -2.87
CA ARG A 75 -11.15 -7.74 -2.26
C ARG A 75 -9.86 -7.88 -3.05
N ASN A 76 -9.95 -7.91 -4.37
CA ASN A 76 -8.78 -8.03 -5.23
C ASN A 76 -7.93 -6.76 -5.17
N VAL A 77 -8.53 -5.57 -5.20
CA VAL A 77 -7.81 -4.30 -5.04
C VAL A 77 -7.09 -4.26 -3.70
N LYS A 78 -7.78 -4.52 -2.59
CA LYS A 78 -7.16 -4.57 -1.26
C LYS A 78 -5.95 -5.50 -1.20
N LYS A 79 -6.00 -6.62 -1.91
CA LYS A 79 -4.91 -7.61 -1.93
C LYS A 79 -3.73 -7.18 -2.79
N VAL A 80 -3.96 -6.60 -3.97
CA VAL A 80 -2.89 -6.37 -4.95
C VAL A 80 -2.36 -4.94 -4.98
N LEU A 81 -3.12 -3.95 -4.48
CA LEU A 81 -2.69 -2.55 -4.44
C LEU A 81 -1.42 -2.35 -3.61
N PRO A 82 -1.24 -2.96 -2.43
CA PRO A 82 0.02 -2.85 -1.69
C PRO A 82 1.22 -3.35 -2.52
N ILE A 83 1.06 -4.46 -3.24
CA ILE A 83 2.11 -5.02 -4.09
C ILE A 83 2.44 -4.05 -5.25
N ALA A 84 1.43 -3.42 -5.84
CA ALA A 84 1.64 -2.43 -6.90
C ALA A 84 2.42 -1.21 -6.39
N LYS A 85 2.12 -0.74 -5.18
CA LYS A 85 2.83 0.37 -4.52
C LYS A 85 4.28 0.00 -4.17
N GLU A 86 4.52 -1.21 -3.67
CA GLU A 86 5.88 -1.71 -3.43
C GLU A 86 6.70 -1.71 -4.74
N VAL A 87 6.13 -2.23 -5.83
CA VAL A 87 6.80 -2.25 -7.13
C VAL A 87 7.10 -0.84 -7.63
N ARG A 88 6.14 0.10 -7.49
CA ARG A 88 6.37 1.52 -7.81
C ARG A 88 7.55 2.09 -7.03
N GLN A 89 7.59 1.86 -5.73
CA GLN A 89 8.66 2.38 -4.87
C GLN A 89 10.04 1.87 -5.31
N ILE A 90 10.15 0.58 -5.60
CA ILE A 90 11.39 -0.02 -6.11
C ILE A 90 11.81 0.63 -7.44
N ILE A 91 10.84 0.89 -8.32
CA ILE A 91 11.10 1.56 -9.60
C ILE A 91 11.68 2.95 -9.37
N ILE A 92 11.09 3.74 -8.45
CA ILE A 92 11.55 5.10 -8.12
C ILE A 92 12.96 5.06 -7.54
N GLU A 93 13.19 4.28 -6.51
CA GLU A 93 14.51 4.15 -5.86
C GLU A 93 15.59 3.68 -6.83
N THR A 94 15.24 2.74 -7.73
CA THR A 94 16.16 2.27 -8.77
C THR A 94 16.52 3.37 -9.75
N ALA A 95 15.55 4.19 -10.14
CA ALA A 95 15.81 5.28 -11.07
C ALA A 95 16.71 6.34 -10.42
N GLU A 96 16.38 6.79 -9.20
CA GLU A 96 17.19 7.75 -8.45
C GLU A 96 18.62 7.25 -8.26
N PHE A 97 18.80 6.00 -7.88
CA PHE A 97 20.14 5.42 -7.74
C PHE A 97 20.87 5.31 -9.09
N THR A 98 20.16 4.95 -10.17
CA THR A 98 20.76 4.83 -11.50
C THR A 98 21.28 6.17 -12.00
N GLU A 99 20.68 7.30 -11.63
CA GLU A 99 21.16 8.64 -11.99
C GLU A 99 22.52 8.95 -11.37
N THR A 100 22.82 8.41 -10.20
CA THR A 100 24.13 8.60 -9.53
C THR A 100 25.26 7.80 -10.17
N LEU A 101 24.93 6.80 -11.00
CA LEU A 101 25.92 5.92 -11.64
C LEU A 101 26.49 6.50 -12.94
N PRO A 102 27.77 6.19 -13.26
CA PRO A 102 28.35 6.48 -14.57
C PRO A 102 27.50 5.84 -15.69
N PRO A 103 27.39 6.48 -16.87
CA PRO A 103 26.57 5.96 -17.98
C PRO A 103 26.91 4.53 -18.40
N SER A 104 28.18 4.13 -18.29
CA SER A 104 28.64 2.77 -18.61
C SER A 104 28.08 1.69 -17.71
N GLU A 105 27.78 2.00 -16.44
CA GLU A 105 27.33 1.04 -15.42
C GLU A 105 25.80 0.94 -15.32
N ARG A 106 25.08 1.96 -15.79
CA ARG A 106 23.61 2.06 -15.69
C ARG A 106 22.91 0.84 -16.26
N LYS A 107 23.28 0.41 -17.45
CA LYS A 107 22.63 -0.72 -18.14
C LYS A 107 22.79 -2.04 -17.38
N GLU A 108 23.94 -2.27 -16.80
CA GLU A 108 24.20 -3.49 -16.02
C GLU A 108 23.49 -3.45 -14.68
N HIS A 109 23.48 -2.30 -14.01
CA HIS A 109 22.72 -2.09 -12.79
C HIS A 109 21.22 -2.38 -13.00
N LEU A 110 20.62 -1.81 -14.04
CA LEU A 110 19.20 -2.02 -14.38
C LEU A 110 18.89 -3.50 -14.63
N LYS A 111 19.75 -4.25 -15.31
CA LYS A 111 19.58 -5.69 -15.50
C LYS A 111 19.63 -6.47 -14.20
N ARG A 112 20.54 -6.10 -13.28
CA ARG A 112 20.64 -6.75 -11.96
C ARG A 112 19.38 -6.51 -11.12
N VAL A 113 18.88 -5.28 -11.10
CA VAL A 113 17.66 -4.92 -10.39
C VAL A 113 16.45 -5.64 -10.97
N GLU A 114 16.31 -5.69 -12.31
CA GLU A 114 15.25 -6.44 -12.98
C GLU A 114 15.25 -7.92 -12.55
N ALA A 115 16.42 -8.57 -12.58
CA ALA A 115 16.54 -9.95 -12.16
C ALA A 115 16.19 -10.16 -10.68
N ALA A 116 16.57 -9.22 -9.80
CA ALA A 116 16.25 -9.24 -8.38
C ALA A 116 14.74 -9.11 -8.15
N ILE A 117 14.07 -8.16 -8.80
CA ILE A 117 12.61 -7.97 -8.73
C ILE A 117 11.89 -9.24 -9.20
N VAL A 118 12.27 -9.79 -10.34
CA VAL A 118 11.66 -11.04 -10.85
C VAL A 118 11.83 -12.18 -9.86
N LYS A 119 13.02 -12.35 -9.30
CA LYS A 119 13.31 -13.40 -8.31
C LYS A 119 12.46 -13.25 -7.05
N GLU A 120 12.33 -12.05 -6.53
CA GLU A 120 11.58 -11.75 -5.30
C GLU A 120 10.07 -11.87 -5.50
N TYR A 121 9.56 -11.27 -6.57
CA TYR A 121 8.10 -11.18 -6.77
C TYR A 121 7.49 -12.40 -7.46
N LYS A 122 8.25 -13.18 -8.21
CA LYS A 122 7.76 -14.41 -8.87
C LYS A 122 7.02 -15.36 -7.91
N PRO A 123 7.52 -15.67 -6.68
CA PRO A 123 6.78 -16.52 -5.75
C PRO A 123 5.52 -15.84 -5.19
N LYS A 124 5.54 -14.52 -4.95
CA LYS A 124 4.36 -13.74 -4.52
C LYS A 124 3.28 -13.80 -5.60
N MET A 125 3.66 -13.65 -6.86
CA MET A 125 2.76 -13.65 -8.01
C MET A 125 2.14 -15.01 -8.31
N LYS A 126 2.88 -16.10 -8.12
CA LYS A 126 2.33 -17.46 -8.26
C LYS A 126 1.16 -17.75 -7.31
N LYS A 127 1.03 -16.99 -6.21
CA LYS A 127 -0.08 -17.07 -5.25
C LYS A 127 -1.29 -16.23 -5.66
N LEU A 128 -1.21 -15.49 -6.76
CA LEU A 128 -2.31 -14.69 -7.28
C LEU A 128 -3.14 -15.50 -8.26
N THR A 129 -4.46 -15.27 -8.23
CA THR A 129 -5.33 -15.76 -9.29
C THR A 129 -5.07 -14.99 -10.59
N PHE A 130 -5.48 -15.56 -11.72
CA PHE A 130 -5.36 -14.90 -13.03
C PHE A 130 -5.98 -13.49 -13.05
N SER A 131 -7.16 -13.31 -12.44
CA SER A 131 -7.82 -12.00 -12.34
C SER A 131 -7.04 -11.03 -11.45
N GLN A 132 -6.42 -11.51 -10.36
CA GLN A 132 -5.58 -10.69 -9.48
C GLN A 132 -4.28 -10.28 -10.19
N GLY A 133 -3.68 -11.18 -10.95
CA GLY A 133 -2.49 -10.86 -11.74
C GLY A 133 -2.75 -9.81 -12.82
N LYS A 134 -3.85 -9.92 -13.55
CA LYS A 134 -4.27 -8.88 -14.50
C LYS A 134 -4.52 -7.53 -13.82
N LEU A 135 -5.17 -7.54 -12.66
CA LEU A 135 -5.41 -6.33 -11.89
C LEU A 135 -4.10 -5.71 -11.38
N LEU A 136 -3.16 -6.54 -10.89
CA LEU A 136 -1.85 -6.07 -10.45
C LEU A 136 -1.11 -5.33 -11.57
N ILE A 137 -1.09 -5.89 -12.79
CA ILE A 137 -0.47 -5.25 -13.95
C ILE A 137 -1.08 -3.87 -14.19
N LYS A 138 -2.42 -3.77 -14.17
CA LYS A 138 -3.13 -2.50 -14.34
C LYS A 138 -2.81 -1.50 -13.23
N LEU A 139 -2.75 -1.96 -11.98
CA LEU A 139 -2.44 -1.07 -10.86
C LEU A 139 -0.98 -0.63 -10.86
N VAL A 140 -0.03 -1.47 -11.27
CA VAL A 140 1.36 -1.03 -11.45
C VAL A 140 1.44 0.01 -12.58
N ASP A 141 0.71 -0.18 -13.68
CA ASP A 141 0.64 0.81 -14.76
C ASP A 141 0.06 2.15 -14.24
N ARG A 142 -1.04 2.11 -13.47
CA ARG A 142 -1.61 3.27 -12.78
C ARG A 142 -0.59 3.98 -11.89
N GLU A 143 0.08 3.24 -11.02
CA GLU A 143 1.05 3.79 -10.09
C GLU A 143 2.27 4.40 -10.80
N CYS A 144 2.61 3.89 -11.97
CA CYS A 144 3.75 4.35 -12.76
C CYS A 144 3.45 5.53 -13.70
N HIS A 145 2.19 5.83 -14.00
CA HIS A 145 1.78 6.94 -14.89
C HIS A 145 1.67 8.30 -14.16
N SER A 146 2.09 8.40 -12.89
CA SER A 146 2.17 9.70 -12.21
C SER A 146 3.27 10.58 -12.82
N THR A 147 3.08 11.92 -12.80
CA THR A 147 3.96 12.93 -13.41
C THR A 147 5.45 12.80 -13.06
N ALA A 148 5.78 12.27 -11.87
CA ALA A 148 7.17 11.97 -11.50
C ALA A 148 7.78 10.83 -12.34
N TYR A 149 6.95 9.95 -12.88
CA TYR A 149 7.40 8.80 -13.67
C TYR A 149 7.70 9.17 -15.13
N GLU A 150 7.02 10.15 -15.72
CA GLU A 150 7.31 10.59 -17.10
C GLU A 150 8.74 11.10 -17.24
N ALA A 151 9.22 11.83 -16.22
CA ALA A 151 10.62 12.27 -16.17
C ALA A 151 11.60 11.09 -16.05
N MET A 152 11.18 10.00 -15.40
CA MET A 152 11.98 8.79 -15.18
C MET A 152 11.87 7.76 -16.31
N GLN A 153 10.92 7.90 -17.22
CA GLN A 153 10.62 6.91 -18.28
C GLN A 153 11.80 6.67 -19.21
N ALA A 154 12.63 7.68 -19.44
CA ALA A 154 13.86 7.56 -20.23
C ALA A 154 14.89 6.61 -19.59
N PHE A 155 14.90 6.50 -18.25
CA PHE A 155 15.79 5.63 -17.50
C PHE A 155 15.21 4.22 -17.25
N ILE A 156 13.90 4.12 -17.09
CA ILE A 156 13.21 2.88 -16.71
C ILE A 156 12.67 2.09 -17.92
N GLY A 157 12.71 2.65 -19.11
CA GLY A 157 12.21 1.98 -20.32
C GLY A 157 12.67 0.53 -20.47
N PRO A 158 13.96 0.18 -20.26
CA PRO A 158 14.45 -1.20 -20.31
C PRO A 158 13.91 -2.09 -19.19
N ILE A 159 13.81 -1.58 -17.95
CA ILE A 159 13.26 -2.33 -16.81
C ILE A 159 11.79 -2.61 -17.03
N ARG A 160 11.04 -1.61 -17.50
CA ARG A 160 9.61 -1.76 -17.78
C ARG A 160 9.34 -2.87 -18.79
N SER A 161 10.13 -2.95 -19.86
CA SER A 161 9.91 -3.94 -20.92
C SER A 161 10.15 -5.38 -20.44
N GLY A 162 11.25 -5.64 -19.73
CA GLY A 162 11.61 -6.99 -19.27
C GLY A 162 10.69 -7.48 -18.15
N MET A 163 10.44 -6.66 -17.14
CA MET A 163 9.50 -6.99 -16.07
C MET A 163 8.09 -7.22 -16.61
N TRP A 164 7.60 -6.36 -17.49
CA TRP A 164 6.31 -6.49 -18.12
C TRP A 164 6.19 -7.74 -19.00
N GLN A 165 7.23 -8.11 -19.73
CA GLN A 165 7.24 -9.35 -20.51
C GLN A 165 7.14 -10.58 -19.62
N ALA A 166 7.87 -10.61 -18.50
CA ALA A 166 7.76 -11.70 -17.53
C ALA A 166 6.36 -11.81 -16.92
N PHE A 167 5.74 -10.68 -16.59
CA PHE A 167 4.36 -10.62 -16.08
C PHE A 167 3.34 -11.00 -17.15
N ALA A 168 3.47 -10.47 -18.38
CA ALA A 168 2.58 -10.79 -19.48
C ALA A 168 2.59 -12.27 -19.82
N TRP A 169 3.77 -12.88 -19.84
CA TRP A 169 3.91 -14.31 -20.09
C TRP A 169 3.21 -15.14 -19.00
N MET A 170 3.34 -14.74 -17.73
CA MET A 170 2.76 -15.49 -16.61
C MET A 170 1.23 -15.40 -16.55
N PHE A 171 0.65 -14.28 -16.97
CA PHE A 171 -0.80 -14.04 -16.88
C PHE A 171 -1.50 -13.94 -18.23
N GLY A 172 -0.80 -14.20 -19.34
CA GLY A 172 -1.37 -14.13 -20.68
C GLY A 172 -2.04 -12.79 -21.00
N ALA A 173 -1.60 -11.72 -20.33
CA ALA A 173 -2.24 -10.42 -20.41
C ALA A 173 -1.73 -9.64 -21.63
N SER A 174 -2.64 -9.05 -22.39
CA SER A 174 -2.30 -8.05 -23.39
C SER A 174 -1.96 -6.74 -22.66
N LEU A 175 -0.69 -6.36 -22.67
CA LEU A 175 -0.19 -5.10 -22.10
C LEU A 175 -0.44 -3.88 -23.00
N LYS A 176 -1.13 -4.08 -24.12
CA LYS A 176 -1.35 -3.02 -25.13
C LYS A 176 -2.35 -1.94 -24.69
N LYS A 177 -3.18 -2.23 -23.68
CA LYS A 177 -4.13 -1.25 -23.14
C LYS A 177 -3.61 -0.79 -21.79
N GLY A 178 -3.17 0.46 -21.71
CA GLY A 178 -2.83 1.14 -20.47
C GLY A 178 -4.02 1.23 -19.50
N TYR A 179 -3.75 1.68 -18.30
CA TYR A 179 -4.79 1.97 -17.31
C TYR A 179 -5.60 3.20 -17.75
N ASP A 180 -6.93 3.07 -17.77
CA ASP A 180 -7.86 4.12 -18.22
C ASP A 180 -8.83 4.47 -17.07
N PRO A 181 -8.45 5.42 -16.20
CA PRO A 181 -9.22 5.76 -15.00
C PRO A 181 -10.58 6.39 -15.31
N ASP A 182 -10.71 7.07 -16.44
CA ASP A 182 -11.94 7.77 -16.83
C ASP A 182 -12.88 6.90 -17.67
N GLY A 183 -12.36 5.85 -18.28
CA GLY A 183 -13.08 4.94 -19.15
C GLY A 183 -13.21 3.52 -18.62
N ALA A 184 -12.46 2.60 -19.22
CA ALA A 184 -12.62 1.17 -18.97
C ALA A 184 -12.31 0.76 -17.51
N ASP A 185 -11.44 1.46 -16.81
CA ASP A 185 -11.03 1.16 -15.44
C ASP A 185 -11.66 2.08 -14.39
N ARG A 186 -12.63 2.91 -14.76
CA ARG A 186 -13.30 3.88 -13.88
C ARG A 186 -13.82 3.26 -12.57
N LEU A 187 -14.42 2.07 -12.64
CA LEU A 187 -14.91 1.39 -11.44
C LEU A 187 -13.76 0.90 -10.55
N THR A 188 -12.67 0.46 -11.17
CA THR A 188 -11.45 0.05 -10.46
C THR A 188 -10.83 1.26 -9.78
N GLU A 189 -10.70 2.39 -10.48
CA GLU A 189 -10.17 3.64 -9.91
C GLU A 189 -10.97 4.11 -8.71
N ARG A 190 -12.30 4.12 -8.81
CA ARG A 190 -13.16 4.44 -7.66
C ARG A 190 -12.84 3.56 -6.45
N VAL A 191 -12.72 2.25 -6.65
CA VAL A 191 -12.40 1.30 -5.56
C VAL A 191 -11.00 1.55 -5.02
N VAL A 192 -10.03 1.83 -5.86
CA VAL A 192 -8.66 2.16 -5.45
C VAL A 192 -8.64 3.40 -4.58
N LEU A 193 -9.25 4.50 -5.01
CA LEU A 193 -9.30 5.75 -4.26
C LEU A 193 -9.97 5.58 -2.89
N MET A 194 -11.06 4.80 -2.80
CA MET A 194 -11.73 4.50 -1.54
C MET A 194 -10.88 3.62 -0.62
N VAL A 195 -10.13 2.66 -1.15
CA VAL A 195 -9.17 1.84 -0.38
C VAL A 195 -8.01 2.70 0.12
N GLU A 196 -7.45 3.57 -0.72
CA GLU A 196 -6.37 4.50 -0.35
C GLU A 196 -6.79 5.50 0.72
N ALA A 197 -8.04 5.94 0.68
CA ALA A 197 -8.62 6.82 1.69
C ALA A 197 -9.08 6.07 2.96
N GLY A 198 -8.92 4.75 3.03
CA GLY A 198 -9.36 3.94 4.18
C GLY A 198 -10.88 3.87 4.36
N GLN A 199 -11.65 4.16 3.32
CA GLN A 199 -13.12 4.20 3.38
C GLN A 199 -13.76 2.81 3.25
N ILE A 200 -13.07 1.87 2.64
CA ILE A 200 -13.54 0.48 2.48
C ILE A 200 -12.42 -0.52 2.72
#